data_a986fcfc588e10f83d79fab85a29eda8
#
_entry.id   a986fcfc588e10f83d79fab85a29eda8
#
_cell.length_a   1.000
_cell.length_b   1.000
_cell.length_c   1.000
_cell.angle_alpha   90.00
_cell.angle_beta   90.00
_cell.angle_gamma   90.00
#
_symmetry.space_group_name_H-M   'P 1'
#
loop_
_entity.id
_entity.type
_entity.pdbx_description
1 polymer ?
#
loop_
_entity_poly.entity_id
_entity_poly.type
_entity_poly.pdbx_seq_one_letter_code
_entity_poly.pdbx_strand_id
1 'polypeptide(L)'
;MALLNLIDSSAEPREIFLMRGRDILVASDGQPVRVLPDAAYIRDAIYDTFTGTAGVELSREFVPVDGSVFIPLRQFFFASMAPDGYPIARPKDLGERPRLSDTRPDSSGVKACFSDTHPDSSGEKARLSDTHPDSSAPALAARMRGYLNWRSSVRFCPSCGAMLEDHPVENARVCPECGKVQYPRIEPCVIAVICRGKEILLLRHAQRNQDIWCCLAGFVEAGESLEQALRREVKEETGLEIGNIRYAGSQSWPFPDQLMVGFYADYAGGDIVLQESEILEAGWFRTDNLPPHPSPGSISWNLIHFMPITNE
;
A
#
# COMPACT_ATOMS: atom_id res chain seq x y z
N MET A 1 26.81 -5.94 -9.99
CA MET A 1 27.21 -7.17 -9.24
C MET A 1 25.99 -7.90 -8.68
N ALA A 2 25.02 -7.24 -8.03
CA ALA A 2 23.81 -7.92 -7.50
C ALA A 2 22.98 -8.66 -8.57
N LEU A 3 22.82 -8.12 -9.76
CA LEU A 3 22.04 -8.76 -10.83
C LEU A 3 22.74 -9.98 -11.43
N LEU A 4 24.07 -9.96 -11.54
CA LEU A 4 24.85 -11.12 -12.02
C LEU A 4 24.77 -12.28 -11.04
N ASN A 5 24.74 -12.01 -9.74
CA ASN A 5 24.52 -13.03 -8.71
C ASN A 5 23.09 -13.55 -8.66
N LEU A 6 22.11 -12.77 -9.14
CA LEU A 6 20.70 -13.18 -9.24
C LEU A 6 20.43 -14.09 -10.44
N ILE A 7 21.15 -13.87 -11.55
CA ILE A 7 21.04 -14.68 -12.78
C ILE A 7 21.82 -16.01 -12.61
N ASP A 8 22.84 -16.02 -11.78
CA ASP A 8 23.64 -17.24 -11.46
C ASP A 8 22.98 -18.14 -10.39
N SER A 9 21.97 -17.66 -9.68
CA SER A 9 21.15 -18.51 -8.82
C SER A 9 20.16 -19.28 -9.70
N SER A 10 20.08 -20.59 -9.55
CA SER A 10 19.29 -21.57 -10.32
C SER A 10 17.77 -21.35 -10.40
N ALA A 11 17.27 -20.18 -10.06
CA ALA A 11 15.87 -19.80 -10.14
C ALA A 11 15.71 -18.61 -11.08
N GLU A 12 15.27 -18.87 -12.30
CA GLU A 12 14.80 -17.81 -13.20
C GLU A 12 13.62 -17.09 -12.55
N PRO A 13 13.60 -15.73 -12.57
CA PRO A 13 12.47 -14.97 -12.05
C PRO A 13 11.20 -15.32 -12.84
N ARG A 14 10.09 -15.52 -12.15
CA ARG A 14 8.77 -15.78 -12.75
C ARG A 14 8.26 -14.56 -13.52
N GLU A 15 8.52 -13.38 -12.98
CA GLU A 15 8.12 -12.08 -13.54
C GLU A 15 9.27 -11.08 -13.39
N ILE A 16 9.49 -10.29 -14.44
CA ILE A 16 10.47 -9.20 -14.46
C ILE A 16 9.75 -7.91 -14.81
N PHE A 17 10.00 -6.87 -14.01
CA PHE A 17 9.44 -5.54 -14.26
C PHE A 17 10.56 -4.55 -14.53
N LEU A 18 10.59 -4.03 -15.76
CA LEU A 18 11.54 -3.03 -16.19
C LEU A 18 10.96 -1.64 -15.91
N MET A 19 11.66 -0.84 -15.12
CA MET A 19 11.18 0.44 -14.61
C MET A 19 12.19 1.57 -14.87
N ARG A 20 11.67 2.79 -14.99
CA ARG A 20 12.48 4.02 -15.05
C ARG A 20 11.79 5.12 -14.26
N GLY A 21 12.30 5.43 -13.06
CA GLY A 21 11.69 6.38 -12.15
C GLY A 21 10.29 5.94 -11.72
N ARG A 22 9.25 6.64 -12.15
CA ARG A 22 7.85 6.32 -11.82
C ARG A 22 7.11 5.55 -12.92
N ASP A 23 7.83 5.15 -13.96
CA ASP A 23 7.25 4.50 -15.14
C ASP A 23 7.65 3.02 -15.20
N ILE A 24 6.82 2.23 -15.84
CA ILE A 24 7.04 0.82 -16.17
C ILE A 24 7.09 0.66 -17.69
N LEU A 25 7.97 -0.21 -18.19
CA LEU A 25 8.05 -0.54 -19.61
C LEU A 25 7.00 -1.60 -19.95
N VAL A 26 6.15 -1.28 -20.90
CA VAL A 26 5.13 -2.19 -21.44
C VAL A 26 5.28 -2.37 -22.94
N ALA A 27 4.94 -3.55 -23.43
CA ALA A 27 4.86 -3.84 -24.86
C ALA A 27 3.61 -3.22 -25.50
N SER A 28 3.47 -3.35 -26.81
CA SER A 28 2.33 -2.81 -27.57
C SER A 28 0.97 -3.38 -27.15
N ASP A 29 0.94 -4.55 -26.54
CA ASP A 29 -0.25 -5.20 -25.98
C ASP A 29 -0.57 -4.76 -24.53
N GLY A 30 0.21 -3.83 -23.99
CA GLY A 30 0.06 -3.33 -22.62
C GLY A 30 0.63 -4.24 -21.54
N GLN A 31 1.23 -5.38 -21.88
CA GLN A 31 1.85 -6.28 -20.92
C GLN A 31 3.27 -5.82 -20.55
N PRO A 32 3.77 -6.14 -19.33
CA PRO A 32 5.15 -5.85 -18.98
C PRO A 32 6.14 -6.51 -19.94
N VAL A 33 7.16 -5.76 -20.35
CA VAL A 33 8.28 -6.31 -21.14
C VAL A 33 9.11 -7.20 -20.22
N ARG A 34 9.34 -8.46 -20.62
CA ARG A 34 9.99 -9.49 -19.80
C ARG A 34 11.41 -9.81 -20.21
N VAL A 35 11.95 -9.14 -21.21
CA VAL A 35 13.31 -9.37 -21.72
C VAL A 35 14.27 -8.43 -21.01
N LEU A 36 15.29 -9.00 -20.33
CA LEU A 36 16.31 -8.22 -19.68
C LEU A 36 17.14 -7.42 -20.72
N PRO A 37 17.30 -6.11 -20.52
CA PRO A 37 18.17 -5.31 -21.35
C PRO A 37 19.65 -5.59 -21.07
N ASP A 38 20.53 -5.05 -21.91
CA ASP A 38 21.97 -5.07 -21.66
C ASP A 38 22.27 -4.49 -20.25
N ALA A 39 23.19 -5.13 -19.54
CA ALA A 39 23.61 -4.74 -18.20
C ALA A 39 24.09 -3.28 -18.09
N ALA A 40 24.57 -2.70 -19.19
CA ALA A 40 24.98 -1.29 -19.27
C ALA A 40 23.84 -0.33 -18.96
N TYR A 41 22.59 -0.71 -19.19
CA TYR A 41 21.40 0.10 -18.94
C TYR A 41 20.76 -0.14 -17.57
N ILE A 42 21.27 -1.08 -16.80
CA ILE A 42 20.69 -1.42 -15.48
C ILE A 42 21.35 -0.58 -14.41
N ARG A 43 20.58 0.22 -13.71
CA ARG A 43 21.04 1.06 -12.59
C ARG A 43 20.92 0.36 -11.23
N ASP A 44 19.84 -0.36 -11.03
CA ASP A 44 19.56 -1.14 -9.82
C ASP A 44 18.64 -2.30 -10.15
N ALA A 45 18.70 -3.34 -9.33
CA ALA A 45 17.80 -4.48 -9.46
C ALA A 45 17.57 -5.13 -8.10
N ILE A 46 16.39 -5.66 -7.91
CA ILE A 46 16.03 -6.43 -6.72
C ILE A 46 15.25 -7.67 -7.12
N TYR A 47 15.51 -8.76 -6.42
CA TYR A 47 14.75 -9.99 -6.55
C TYR A 47 14.02 -10.29 -5.24
N ASP A 48 12.70 -10.44 -5.33
CA ASP A 48 11.89 -10.86 -4.21
C ASP A 48 11.78 -12.39 -4.21
N THR A 49 12.50 -13.04 -3.33
CA THR A 49 12.51 -14.51 -3.19
C THR A 49 11.16 -15.07 -2.79
N PHE A 50 10.31 -14.25 -2.16
CA PHE A 50 8.99 -14.65 -1.71
C PHE A 50 7.99 -14.79 -2.87
N THR A 51 7.99 -13.85 -3.80
CA THR A 51 7.10 -13.87 -4.97
C THR A 51 7.75 -14.47 -6.21
N GLY A 52 9.07 -14.61 -6.22
CA GLY A 52 9.84 -15.02 -7.41
C GLY A 52 9.88 -13.93 -8.49
N THR A 53 9.76 -12.66 -8.11
CA THR A 53 9.72 -11.54 -9.05
C THR A 53 10.96 -10.68 -8.97
N ALA A 54 11.33 -10.06 -10.08
CA ALA A 54 12.43 -9.11 -10.15
C ALA A 54 11.94 -7.71 -10.57
N GLY A 55 12.45 -6.69 -9.91
CA GLY A 55 12.33 -5.30 -10.30
C GLY A 55 13.67 -4.78 -10.80
N VAL A 56 13.70 -4.14 -11.95
CA VAL A 56 14.91 -3.61 -12.60
C VAL A 56 14.74 -2.14 -12.89
N GLU A 57 15.59 -1.30 -12.30
CA GLU A 57 15.63 0.13 -12.60
C GLU A 57 16.56 0.41 -13.76
N LEU A 58 16.05 1.02 -14.82
CA LEU A 58 16.77 1.34 -16.04
C LEU A 58 17.36 2.76 -16.00
N SER A 59 18.48 2.95 -16.69
CA SER A 59 19.08 4.25 -16.91
C SER A 59 18.23 5.10 -17.86
N ARG A 60 18.49 6.42 -17.89
CA ARG A 60 17.78 7.34 -18.79
C ARG A 60 18.19 7.14 -20.27
N GLU A 61 19.36 6.56 -20.51
CA GLU A 61 19.90 6.28 -21.83
C GLU A 61 19.25 5.07 -22.51
N PHE A 62 18.53 4.24 -21.73
CA PHE A 62 17.80 3.09 -22.30
C PHE A 62 16.68 3.57 -23.22
N VAL A 63 16.70 3.12 -24.46
CA VAL A 63 15.67 3.41 -25.46
C VAL A 63 14.79 2.16 -25.64
N PRO A 64 13.46 2.26 -25.47
CA PRO A 64 12.56 1.16 -25.74
C PRO A 64 12.64 0.68 -27.18
N VAL A 65 12.53 -0.61 -27.40
CA VAL A 65 12.55 -1.25 -28.71
C VAL A 65 11.21 -1.95 -29.01
N ASP A 66 10.99 -2.33 -30.25
CA ASP A 66 9.86 -3.17 -30.68
C ASP A 66 8.46 -2.63 -30.30
N GLY A 67 8.29 -1.29 -30.36
CA GLY A 67 7.00 -0.67 -30.03
C GLY A 67 6.66 -0.64 -28.56
N SER A 68 7.58 -1.05 -27.67
CA SER A 68 7.40 -0.89 -26.23
C SER A 68 7.51 0.59 -25.82
N VAL A 69 6.79 0.96 -24.77
CA VAL A 69 6.74 2.34 -24.24
C VAL A 69 6.78 2.35 -22.71
N PHE A 70 7.32 3.44 -22.16
CA PHE A 70 7.19 3.71 -20.74
C PHE A 70 5.84 4.38 -20.47
N ILE A 71 5.07 3.79 -19.55
CA ILE A 71 3.84 4.40 -19.02
C ILE A 71 3.98 4.61 -17.50
N PRO A 72 3.29 5.61 -16.93
CA PRO A 72 3.26 5.77 -15.49
C PRO A 72 2.79 4.47 -14.80
N LEU A 73 3.57 4.00 -13.82
CA LEU A 73 3.23 2.78 -13.08
C LEU A 73 1.82 2.86 -12.47
N ARG A 74 1.42 4.06 -12.03
CA ARG A 74 0.07 4.31 -11.53
C ARG A 74 -0.98 4.04 -12.62
N GLN A 75 -0.74 4.45 -13.86
CA GLN A 75 -1.63 4.16 -14.99
C GLN A 75 -1.70 2.65 -15.26
N PHE A 76 -0.56 1.96 -15.28
CA PHE A 76 -0.49 0.51 -15.44
C PHE A 76 -1.27 -0.21 -14.32
N PHE A 77 -1.07 0.23 -13.09
CA PHE A 77 -1.75 -0.31 -11.91
C PHE A 77 -3.27 -0.23 -12.04
N PHE A 78 -3.82 0.91 -12.43
CA PHE A 78 -5.27 1.08 -12.57
C PHE A 78 -5.86 0.45 -13.83
N ALA A 79 -5.16 0.51 -14.96
CA ALA A 79 -5.64 -0.07 -16.23
C ALA A 79 -5.74 -1.61 -16.17
N SER A 80 -4.93 -2.25 -15.33
CA SER A 80 -4.86 -3.70 -15.19
C SER A 80 -5.73 -4.24 -14.05
N MET A 81 -6.39 -3.37 -13.29
CA MET A 81 -7.34 -3.79 -12.26
C MET A 81 -8.69 -4.12 -12.89
N ALA A 82 -9.24 -5.29 -12.51
CA ALA A 82 -10.60 -5.64 -12.89
C ALA A 82 -11.59 -4.57 -12.39
N PRO A 83 -12.74 -4.40 -13.07
CA PRO A 83 -13.80 -3.46 -12.66
C PRO A 83 -14.24 -3.65 -11.22
N ASP A 84 -14.11 -4.87 -10.69
CA ASP A 84 -14.46 -5.21 -9.29
C ASP A 84 -13.43 -4.73 -8.25
N GLY A 85 -12.37 -4.06 -8.70
CA GLY A 85 -11.33 -3.49 -7.84
C GLY A 85 -10.36 -4.52 -7.28
N TYR A 86 -9.36 -4.01 -6.58
CA TYR A 86 -8.43 -4.79 -5.77
C TYR A 86 -9.21 -5.53 -4.68
N PRO A 87 -8.99 -6.82 -4.44
CA PRO A 87 -9.65 -7.51 -3.35
C PRO A 87 -9.22 -6.86 -2.03
N ILE A 88 -9.98 -5.87 -1.60
CA ILE A 88 -9.91 -5.41 -0.23
C ILE A 88 -10.42 -6.58 0.60
N ALA A 89 -9.65 -7.06 1.57
CA ALA A 89 -10.13 -8.03 2.53
C ALA A 89 -11.41 -7.47 3.15
N ARG A 90 -12.56 -8.01 2.75
CA ARG A 90 -13.87 -7.53 3.22
C ARG A 90 -14.08 -8.08 4.63
N PRO A 91 -14.77 -7.38 5.50
CA PRO A 91 -15.12 -7.89 6.83
C PRO A 91 -15.80 -9.28 6.82
N LYS A 92 -16.45 -9.66 5.71
CA LYS A 92 -17.02 -11.00 5.51
C LYS A 92 -15.98 -12.12 5.47
N ASP A 93 -14.75 -11.79 5.04
CA ASP A 93 -13.65 -12.76 4.93
C ASP A 93 -12.95 -12.97 6.29
N LEU A 94 -13.26 -12.14 7.28
CA LEU A 94 -12.69 -12.20 8.63
C LEU A 94 -13.50 -13.06 9.61
N GLY A 95 -14.53 -13.75 9.13
CA GLY A 95 -15.42 -14.57 9.95
C GLY A 95 -16.31 -13.76 10.91
N GLU A 96 -17.47 -14.30 11.29
CA GLU A 96 -18.30 -13.67 12.32
C GLU A 96 -17.52 -13.57 13.63
N ARG A 97 -17.37 -12.34 14.16
CA ARG A 97 -16.79 -12.15 15.49
C ARG A 97 -17.60 -12.97 16.49
N PRO A 98 -16.95 -13.77 17.36
CA PRO A 98 -17.64 -14.30 18.52
C PRO A 98 -18.21 -13.10 19.30
N ARG A 99 -19.51 -13.12 19.61
CA ARG A 99 -20.09 -12.14 20.53
C ARG A 99 -19.32 -12.23 21.83
N LEU A 100 -18.63 -11.18 22.21
CA LEU A 100 -18.10 -11.05 23.55
C LEU A 100 -19.32 -11.09 24.50
N SER A 101 -19.51 -12.23 25.16
CA SER A 101 -20.44 -12.34 26.27
C SER A 101 -19.98 -11.37 27.36
N ASP A 102 -20.91 -10.59 27.91
CA ASP A 102 -20.71 -9.67 29.04
C ASP A 102 -20.26 -10.44 30.31
N THR A 103 -19.00 -10.84 30.35
CA THR A 103 -18.35 -11.27 31.58
C THR A 103 -17.20 -10.29 31.86
N ARG A 104 -17.42 -9.46 32.88
CA ARG A 104 -16.37 -8.59 33.45
C ARG A 104 -15.18 -9.47 33.81
N PRO A 105 -13.94 -9.11 33.42
CA PRO A 105 -12.76 -9.83 33.91
C PRO A 105 -12.55 -9.51 35.38
N ASP A 106 -12.44 -10.58 36.17
CA ASP A 106 -11.95 -10.56 37.53
C ASP A 106 -10.47 -10.10 37.54
N SER A 107 -10.13 -9.27 38.51
CA SER A 107 -8.87 -8.58 38.66
C SER A 107 -7.79 -9.46 39.26
N SER A 108 -7.36 -10.51 38.57
CA SER A 108 -6.16 -11.26 38.98
C SER A 108 -5.42 -11.86 37.78
N GLY A 109 -4.27 -11.26 37.48
CA GLY A 109 -3.18 -11.96 36.77
C GLY A 109 -3.10 -11.79 35.28
N VAL A 110 -2.55 -10.65 34.82
CA VAL A 110 -1.97 -10.56 33.46
C VAL A 110 -0.73 -11.44 33.41
N LYS A 111 -0.85 -12.64 32.92
CA LYS A 111 0.29 -13.44 32.44
C LYS A 111 0.50 -13.10 30.97
N ALA A 112 1.60 -12.44 30.68
CA ALA A 112 2.09 -12.26 29.31
C ALA A 112 2.37 -13.63 28.69
N CYS A 113 1.56 -14.04 27.71
CA CYS A 113 1.85 -15.21 26.88
C CYS A 113 2.79 -14.78 25.74
N PHE A 114 4.09 -14.67 26.02
CA PHE A 114 5.11 -14.90 25.01
C PHE A 114 5.57 -16.34 25.19
N SER A 115 5.05 -17.25 24.40
CA SER A 115 5.63 -18.57 24.25
C SER A 115 6.54 -18.54 23.02
N ASP A 116 7.84 -18.52 23.28
CA ASP A 116 8.87 -18.87 22.29
C ASP A 116 8.68 -20.33 21.89
N THR A 117 7.94 -20.57 20.82
CA THR A 117 8.00 -21.84 20.11
C THR A 117 8.55 -21.59 18.73
N HIS A 118 9.86 -21.78 18.57
CA HIS A 118 10.45 -22.00 17.26
C HIS A 118 9.80 -23.24 16.63
N PRO A 119 9.24 -23.14 15.42
CA PRO A 119 8.80 -24.34 14.72
C PRO A 119 10.02 -25.12 14.22
N ASP A 120 9.95 -26.42 14.49
CA ASP A 120 10.92 -27.43 14.14
C ASP A 120 11.18 -27.49 12.62
N SER A 121 12.42 -27.77 12.25
CA SER A 121 12.97 -27.66 10.88
C SER A 121 12.66 -28.84 9.98
N SER A 122 11.41 -29.32 9.92
CA SER A 122 11.00 -30.43 9.04
C SER A 122 9.57 -30.29 8.52
N GLY A 123 9.18 -29.12 8.06
CA GLY A 123 7.91 -28.92 7.39
C GLY A 123 8.13 -28.53 5.92
N GLU A 124 7.59 -29.31 5.00
CA GLU A 124 7.41 -28.93 3.60
C GLU A 124 6.92 -27.48 3.55
N LYS A 125 7.72 -26.59 2.96
CA LYS A 125 7.29 -25.21 2.68
C LYS A 125 6.05 -25.33 1.81
N ALA A 126 4.87 -25.16 2.41
CA ALA A 126 3.64 -24.96 1.66
C ALA A 126 3.94 -23.91 0.58
N ARG A 127 3.71 -24.26 -0.68
CA ARG A 127 3.91 -23.34 -1.80
C ARG A 127 2.96 -22.18 -1.59
N LEU A 128 3.50 -21.02 -1.24
CA LEU A 128 2.79 -19.77 -0.98
C LEU A 128 2.01 -19.26 -2.21
N SER A 129 2.01 -19.99 -3.34
CA SER A 129 1.30 -19.64 -4.57
C SER A 129 -0.22 -19.59 -4.40
N ASP A 130 -0.79 -20.28 -3.39
CA ASP A 130 -2.24 -20.47 -3.28
C ASP A 130 -2.90 -19.57 -2.22
N THR A 131 -2.12 -18.78 -1.47
CA THR A 131 -2.64 -17.94 -0.37
C THR A 131 -2.39 -16.44 -0.56
N HIS A 132 -1.73 -16.03 -1.66
CA HIS A 132 -1.49 -14.62 -1.95
C HIS A 132 -2.59 -14.09 -2.89
N PRO A 133 -3.54 -13.29 -2.40
CA PRO A 133 -4.59 -12.71 -3.25
C PRO A 133 -4.06 -11.78 -4.34
N ASP A 134 -2.78 -11.40 -4.29
CA ASP A 134 -2.19 -10.34 -5.11
C ASP A 134 -0.96 -10.77 -5.91
N SER A 135 -1.02 -11.92 -6.56
CA SER A 135 -0.04 -12.30 -7.59
C SER A 135 -0.30 -11.65 -8.95
N SER A 136 -1.20 -10.67 -9.03
CA SER A 136 -1.43 -9.93 -10.28
C SER A 136 -0.19 -9.10 -10.66
N ALA A 137 0.11 -9.02 -11.95
CA ALA A 137 1.25 -8.27 -12.46
C ALA A 137 1.31 -6.81 -11.95
N PRO A 138 0.18 -6.05 -11.83
CA PRO A 138 0.20 -4.71 -11.27
C PRO A 138 0.63 -4.65 -9.81
N ALA A 139 0.14 -5.58 -8.98
CA ALA A 139 0.49 -5.62 -7.56
C ALA A 139 1.98 -5.96 -7.37
N LEU A 140 2.47 -6.93 -8.13
CA LEU A 140 3.90 -7.30 -8.12
C LEU A 140 4.78 -6.15 -8.62
N ALA A 141 4.40 -5.47 -9.71
CA ALA A 141 5.11 -4.29 -10.22
C ALA A 141 5.16 -3.17 -9.17
N ALA A 142 4.04 -2.90 -8.51
CA ALA A 142 3.95 -1.93 -7.44
C ALA A 142 4.87 -2.28 -6.25
N ARG A 143 4.89 -3.56 -5.85
CA ARG A 143 5.79 -4.09 -4.83
C ARG A 143 7.26 -3.89 -5.20
N MET A 144 7.65 -4.25 -6.43
CA MET A 144 9.02 -4.05 -6.91
C MET A 144 9.40 -2.57 -6.94
N ARG A 145 8.48 -1.69 -7.32
CA ARG A 145 8.70 -0.25 -7.28
C ARG A 145 8.96 0.26 -5.86
N GLY A 146 8.16 -0.20 -4.90
CA GLY A 146 8.37 0.13 -3.48
C GLY A 146 9.78 -0.26 -3.00
N TYR A 147 10.24 -1.47 -3.32
CA TYR A 147 11.58 -1.91 -2.98
C TYR A 147 12.68 -1.09 -3.64
N LEU A 148 12.57 -0.79 -4.94
CA LEU A 148 13.55 0.04 -5.65
C LEU A 148 13.60 1.46 -5.10
N ASN A 149 12.45 2.07 -4.78
CA ASN A 149 12.38 3.38 -4.14
C ASN A 149 13.08 3.36 -2.77
N TRP A 150 12.76 2.37 -1.94
CA TRP A 150 13.38 2.23 -0.63
C TRP A 150 14.90 2.04 -0.74
N ARG A 151 15.39 1.15 -1.60
CA ARG A 151 16.82 0.91 -1.81
C ARG A 151 17.54 2.19 -2.25
N SER A 152 16.93 2.97 -3.13
CA SER A 152 17.54 4.22 -3.63
C SER A 152 17.64 5.29 -2.54
N SER A 153 16.71 5.30 -1.59
CA SER A 153 16.66 6.27 -0.49
C SER A 153 17.46 5.84 0.74
N VAL A 154 17.56 4.53 1.02
CA VAL A 154 18.25 3.98 2.21
C VAL A 154 19.59 3.35 1.80
N ARG A 155 20.55 4.21 1.51
CA ARG A 155 21.90 3.80 1.06
C ARG A 155 22.91 3.65 2.17
N PHE A 156 22.77 4.40 3.26
CA PHE A 156 23.71 4.48 4.36
C PHE A 156 23.06 4.07 5.67
N CYS A 157 23.87 3.47 6.55
CA CYS A 157 23.43 3.07 7.87
C CYS A 157 23.08 4.31 8.73
N PRO A 158 21.86 4.40 9.29
CA PRO A 158 21.47 5.54 10.11
C PRO A 158 22.20 5.61 11.45
N SER A 159 22.92 4.55 11.83
CA SER A 159 23.65 4.49 13.10
C SER A 159 25.12 4.86 12.99
N CYS A 160 25.82 4.43 11.92
CA CYS A 160 27.27 4.65 11.79
C CYS A 160 27.68 5.32 10.47
N GLY A 161 26.75 5.56 9.55
CA GLY A 161 27.02 6.21 8.27
C GLY A 161 27.66 5.33 7.19
N ALA A 162 28.03 4.06 7.51
CA ALA A 162 28.60 3.16 6.52
C ALA A 162 27.61 2.80 5.41
N MET A 163 28.11 2.48 4.22
CA MET A 163 27.26 2.06 3.12
C MET A 163 26.62 0.70 3.43
N LEU A 164 25.32 0.60 3.22
CA LEU A 164 24.57 -0.63 3.42
C LEU A 164 24.74 -1.58 2.26
N GLU A 165 24.81 -2.88 2.57
CA GLU A 165 24.82 -3.98 1.62
C GLU A 165 23.47 -4.70 1.62
N ASP A 166 23.22 -5.52 0.59
CA ASP A 166 22.01 -6.34 0.55
C ASP A 166 22.11 -7.47 1.55
N HIS A 167 21.02 -7.71 2.29
CA HIS A 167 20.96 -8.84 3.20
C HIS A 167 20.93 -10.16 2.38
N PRO A 168 21.71 -11.19 2.77
CA PRO A 168 21.89 -12.40 1.95
C PRO A 168 20.62 -13.25 1.79
N VAL A 169 19.63 -13.09 2.67
CA VAL A 169 18.44 -13.97 2.73
C VAL A 169 17.13 -13.18 2.65
N GLU A 170 17.07 -11.99 3.26
CA GLU A 170 15.84 -11.23 3.41
C GLU A 170 15.81 -10.03 2.47
N ASN A 171 14.61 -9.55 2.14
CA ASN A 171 14.42 -8.27 1.45
C ASN A 171 14.75 -7.11 2.40
N ALA A 172 16.00 -7.01 2.81
CA ALA A 172 16.54 -6.05 3.76
C ALA A 172 17.93 -5.59 3.32
N ARG A 173 18.46 -4.59 3.99
CA ARG A 173 19.87 -4.17 3.86
C ARG A 173 20.56 -4.32 5.21
N VAL A 174 21.82 -4.68 5.20
CA VAL A 174 22.64 -4.87 6.41
C VAL A 174 23.85 -3.94 6.38
N CYS A 175 24.20 -3.40 7.52
CA CYS A 175 25.42 -2.62 7.68
C CYS A 175 26.61 -3.57 7.91
N PRO A 176 27.65 -3.58 7.05
CA PRO A 176 28.81 -4.44 7.25
C PRO A 176 29.64 -4.04 8.48
N GLU A 177 29.57 -2.76 8.92
CA GLU A 177 30.36 -2.26 10.05
C GLU A 177 29.71 -2.53 11.41
N CYS A 178 28.39 -2.30 11.56
CA CYS A 178 27.73 -2.41 12.86
C CYS A 178 26.64 -3.49 12.93
N GLY A 179 26.41 -4.24 11.85
CA GLY A 179 25.43 -5.33 11.78
C GLY A 179 23.95 -4.88 11.76
N LYS A 180 23.67 -3.58 11.79
CA LYS A 180 22.27 -3.09 11.82
C LYS A 180 21.56 -3.46 10.52
N VAL A 181 20.40 -4.10 10.66
CA VAL A 181 19.53 -4.44 9.55
C VAL A 181 18.50 -3.34 9.33
N GLN A 182 18.25 -3.00 8.06
CA GLN A 182 17.23 -2.05 7.62
C GLN A 182 16.23 -2.78 6.74
N TYR A 183 14.97 -2.72 7.13
CA TYR A 183 13.85 -3.26 6.36
C TYR A 183 13.17 -2.19 5.51
N PRO A 184 12.43 -2.57 4.45
CA PRO A 184 11.60 -1.65 3.70
C PRO A 184 10.63 -0.90 4.62
N ARG A 185 10.53 0.41 4.41
CA ARG A 185 9.60 1.25 5.15
C ARG A 185 8.19 1.11 4.56
N ILE A 186 7.21 1.08 5.44
CA ILE A 186 5.79 1.14 5.11
C ILE A 186 5.18 2.21 6.01
N GLU A 187 4.60 3.26 5.40
CA GLU A 187 3.96 4.35 6.14
C GLU A 187 2.46 4.07 6.28
N PRO A 188 1.96 3.86 7.51
CA PRO A 188 0.54 3.68 7.74
C PRO A 188 -0.21 4.99 7.51
N CYS A 189 -1.32 4.89 6.77
CA CYS A 189 -2.19 6.01 6.45
C CYS A 189 -3.65 5.58 6.62
N VAL A 190 -4.43 6.34 7.35
CA VAL A 190 -5.87 6.12 7.48
C VAL A 190 -6.60 6.79 6.30
N ILE A 191 -7.68 6.16 5.85
CA ILE A 191 -8.57 6.74 4.84
C ILE A 191 -10.01 6.38 5.20
N ALA A 192 -10.94 7.35 5.12
CA ALA A 192 -12.30 7.08 5.51
C ALA A 192 -13.36 7.76 4.65
N VAL A 193 -14.51 7.09 4.56
CA VAL A 193 -15.79 7.72 4.22
C VAL A 193 -16.52 8.04 5.52
N ILE A 194 -16.89 9.33 5.67
CA ILE A 194 -17.70 9.81 6.79
C ILE A 194 -19.13 9.90 6.30
N CYS A 195 -20.04 9.20 6.99
CA CYS A 195 -21.44 9.02 6.61
C CYS A 195 -22.36 9.91 7.43
N ARG A 196 -23.32 10.55 6.74
CA ARG A 196 -24.42 11.33 7.35
C ARG A 196 -25.74 10.94 6.67
N GLY A 197 -26.42 9.93 7.17
CA GLY A 197 -27.59 9.38 6.51
C GLY A 197 -27.25 8.84 5.11
N LYS A 198 -27.83 9.42 4.05
CA LYS A 198 -27.57 9.05 2.64
C LYS A 198 -26.46 9.87 1.99
N GLU A 199 -25.76 10.66 2.75
CA GLU A 199 -24.68 11.54 2.26
C GLU A 199 -23.34 11.08 2.81
N ILE A 200 -22.29 11.34 2.04
CA ILE A 200 -20.89 11.11 2.41
C ILE A 200 -20.10 12.41 2.29
N LEU A 201 -19.12 12.58 3.15
CA LEU A 201 -18.15 13.66 3.05
C LEU A 201 -17.08 13.33 2.02
N LEU A 202 -16.88 14.21 1.06
CA LEU A 202 -15.75 14.17 0.14
C LEU A 202 -15.00 15.51 0.17
N LEU A 203 -13.71 15.44 -0.14
CA LEU A 203 -12.77 16.56 -0.04
C LEU A 203 -12.04 16.77 -1.37
N ARG A 204 -11.64 18.02 -1.62
CA ARG A 204 -10.68 18.39 -2.67
C ARG A 204 -9.41 18.91 -2.04
N HIS A 205 -8.30 18.25 -2.30
CA HIS A 205 -7.00 18.62 -1.73
C HIS A 205 -6.33 19.75 -2.51
N ALA A 206 -5.71 20.69 -1.80
CA ALA A 206 -4.99 21.82 -2.38
C ALA A 206 -3.77 21.41 -3.23
N GLN A 207 -3.10 20.33 -2.84
CA GLN A 207 -1.82 19.89 -3.41
C GLN A 207 -1.94 18.72 -4.40
N ARG A 208 -3.16 18.22 -4.64
CA ARG A 208 -3.42 17.06 -5.53
C ARG A 208 -4.23 17.50 -6.76
N ASN A 209 -4.72 16.54 -7.53
CA ASN A 209 -5.62 16.84 -8.62
C ASN A 209 -6.91 17.48 -8.08
N GLN A 210 -7.06 18.77 -8.32
CA GLN A 210 -8.14 19.61 -7.78
C GLN A 210 -9.52 19.32 -8.41
N ASP A 211 -9.56 18.58 -9.52
CA ASP A 211 -10.80 18.23 -10.20
C ASP A 211 -11.47 16.98 -9.61
N ILE A 212 -10.82 16.29 -8.66
CA ILE A 212 -11.27 15.03 -8.11
C ILE A 212 -11.58 15.16 -6.63
N TRP A 213 -12.77 14.75 -6.24
CA TRP A 213 -13.22 14.65 -4.86
C TRP A 213 -12.83 13.29 -4.27
N CYS A 214 -12.15 13.26 -3.15
CA CYS A 214 -11.59 12.07 -2.52
C CYS A 214 -12.15 11.86 -1.11
N CYS A 215 -11.97 10.64 -0.58
CA CYS A 215 -12.09 10.39 0.84
C CYS A 215 -11.02 11.17 1.62
N LEU A 216 -11.31 11.53 2.87
CA LEU A 216 -10.34 12.04 3.83
C LEU A 216 -9.26 10.99 4.09
N ALA A 217 -7.99 11.40 4.13
CA ALA A 217 -6.88 10.49 4.36
C ALA A 217 -5.67 11.21 4.92
N GLY A 218 -5.08 10.66 6.00
CA GLY A 218 -3.90 11.21 6.65
C GLY A 218 -2.97 10.16 7.22
N PHE A 219 -1.74 10.55 7.58
CA PHE A 219 -0.75 9.66 8.16
C PHE A 219 -0.99 9.42 9.63
N VAL A 220 -0.62 8.22 10.08
CA VAL A 220 -0.60 7.89 11.51
C VAL A 220 0.65 8.48 12.14
N GLU A 221 0.50 9.20 13.23
CA GLU A 221 1.62 9.75 14.00
C GLU A 221 2.12 8.79 15.08
N ALA A 222 3.35 9.04 15.54
CA ALA A 222 3.96 8.23 16.58
C ALA A 222 3.13 8.24 17.89
N GLY A 223 2.73 7.06 18.33
CA GLY A 223 1.93 6.88 19.54
C GLY A 223 0.42 6.85 19.33
N GLU A 224 -0.07 7.06 18.12
CA GLU A 224 -1.49 6.96 17.81
C GLU A 224 -1.93 5.54 17.48
N SER A 225 -3.16 5.21 17.83
CA SER A 225 -3.91 4.13 17.18
C SER A 225 -4.51 4.63 15.86
N LEU A 226 -4.93 3.70 14.98
CA LEU A 226 -5.57 4.06 13.70
C LEU A 226 -6.85 4.89 13.91
N GLU A 227 -7.63 4.57 14.94
CA GLU A 227 -8.84 5.29 15.29
C GLU A 227 -8.54 6.70 15.84
N GLN A 228 -7.44 6.86 16.57
CA GLN A 228 -6.98 8.17 17.05
C GLN A 228 -6.51 9.04 15.89
N ALA A 229 -5.68 8.49 15.00
CA ALA A 229 -5.23 9.17 13.79
C ALA A 229 -6.43 9.62 12.94
N LEU A 230 -7.41 8.74 12.73
CA LEU A 230 -8.60 9.10 11.95
C LEU A 230 -9.41 10.24 12.60
N ARG A 231 -9.59 10.22 13.93
CA ARG A 231 -10.30 11.31 14.64
C ARG A 231 -9.53 12.63 14.54
N ARG A 232 -8.21 12.60 14.68
CA ARG A 232 -7.35 13.78 14.57
C ARG A 232 -7.45 14.36 13.17
N GLU A 233 -7.23 13.57 12.12
CA GLU A 233 -7.26 14.02 10.73
C GLU A 233 -8.62 14.62 10.36
N VAL A 234 -9.73 13.97 10.75
CA VAL A 234 -11.08 14.52 10.52
C VAL A 234 -11.24 15.86 11.23
N LYS A 235 -10.77 15.98 12.46
CA LYS A 235 -10.88 17.21 13.23
C LYS A 235 -10.02 18.33 12.65
N GLU A 236 -8.81 18.04 12.25
CA GLU A 236 -7.84 19.00 11.70
C GLU A 236 -8.27 19.48 10.31
N GLU A 237 -8.58 18.58 9.40
CA GLU A 237 -8.90 18.92 8.02
C GLU A 237 -10.30 19.52 7.85
N THR A 238 -11.28 19.15 8.70
CA THR A 238 -12.69 19.49 8.47
C THR A 238 -13.42 20.10 9.67
N GLY A 239 -12.83 20.12 10.85
CA GLY A 239 -13.51 20.59 12.07
C GLY A 239 -14.58 19.64 12.63
N LEU A 240 -14.89 18.55 11.93
CA LEU A 240 -15.98 17.63 12.28
C LEU A 240 -15.59 16.68 13.42
N GLU A 241 -16.62 16.05 13.98
CA GLU A 241 -16.50 14.96 14.95
C GLU A 241 -17.14 13.69 14.38
N ILE A 242 -16.51 12.54 14.66
CA ILE A 242 -16.94 11.23 14.15
C ILE A 242 -17.15 10.23 15.26
N GLY A 243 -18.10 9.34 15.07
CA GLY A 243 -18.37 8.17 15.90
C GLY A 243 -18.36 6.88 15.11
N ASN A 244 -18.63 5.78 15.81
CA ASN A 244 -18.87 4.45 15.23
C ASN A 244 -17.87 4.09 14.09
N ILE A 245 -16.56 4.18 14.39
CA ILE A 245 -15.49 3.86 13.44
C ILE A 245 -15.49 2.36 13.16
N ARG A 246 -15.57 1.96 11.90
CA ARG A 246 -15.61 0.57 11.44
C ARG A 246 -14.52 0.33 10.40
N TYR A 247 -13.67 -0.67 10.61
CA TYR A 247 -12.69 -1.09 9.62
C TYR A 247 -13.37 -1.61 8.35
N ALA A 248 -12.92 -1.15 7.21
CA ALA A 248 -13.46 -1.48 5.90
C ALA A 248 -12.53 -2.32 5.03
N GLY A 249 -11.22 -2.25 5.28
CA GLY A 249 -10.20 -2.96 4.51
C GLY A 249 -8.90 -2.18 4.46
N SER A 250 -7.89 -2.73 3.76
CA SER A 250 -6.62 -2.04 3.54
C SER A 250 -6.08 -2.29 2.15
N GLN A 251 -5.22 -1.39 1.67
CA GLN A 251 -4.56 -1.50 0.37
C GLN A 251 -3.12 -1.01 0.47
N SER A 252 -2.17 -1.79 -0.05
CA SER A 252 -0.82 -1.31 -0.28
C SER A 252 -0.86 -0.20 -1.34
N TRP A 253 -0.24 0.93 -1.04
CA TRP A 253 -0.20 2.10 -1.92
C TRP A 253 1.25 2.56 -2.09
N PRO A 254 2.03 1.92 -2.98
CA PRO A 254 3.47 2.14 -3.13
C PRO A 254 3.80 3.43 -3.89
N PHE A 255 3.13 4.52 -3.55
CA PHE A 255 3.32 5.85 -4.12
C PHE A 255 3.51 6.91 -3.02
N PRO A 256 4.68 6.88 -2.31
CA PRO A 256 5.83 5.97 -2.53
C PRO A 256 5.80 4.64 -1.74
N ASP A 257 5.23 4.57 -0.53
CA ASP A 257 5.41 3.46 0.42
C ASP A 257 4.30 3.34 1.48
N GLN A 258 3.07 3.68 1.13
CA GLN A 258 1.95 3.73 2.07
C GLN A 258 1.22 2.40 2.20
N LEU A 259 0.69 2.15 3.41
CA LEU A 259 -0.39 1.20 3.66
C LEU A 259 -1.66 1.99 4.00
N MET A 260 -2.60 2.04 3.05
CA MET A 260 -3.88 2.69 3.28
C MET A 260 -4.79 1.77 4.09
N VAL A 261 -5.27 2.23 5.25
CA VAL A 261 -6.19 1.50 6.14
C VAL A 261 -7.54 2.20 6.12
N GLY A 262 -8.52 1.54 5.51
CA GLY A 262 -9.84 2.09 5.20
C GLY A 262 -10.87 1.91 6.31
N PHE A 263 -11.67 2.93 6.52
CA PHE A 263 -12.73 2.97 7.52
C PHE A 263 -14.02 3.57 6.97
N TYR A 264 -15.13 3.19 7.60
CA TYR A 264 -16.36 3.96 7.63
C TYR A 264 -16.52 4.58 9.01
N ALA A 265 -16.96 5.82 9.08
CA ALA A 265 -17.27 6.50 10.33
C ALA A 265 -18.57 7.28 10.20
N ASP A 266 -19.33 7.41 11.28
CA ASP A 266 -20.56 8.17 11.28
C ASP A 266 -20.26 9.60 11.75
N TYR A 267 -20.85 10.60 11.06
CA TYR A 267 -20.83 11.99 11.51
C TYR A 267 -21.48 12.10 12.89
N ALA A 268 -20.78 12.69 13.85
CA ALA A 268 -21.25 12.87 15.22
C ALA A 268 -21.54 14.32 15.59
N GLY A 269 -21.02 15.30 14.84
CA GLY A 269 -21.24 16.71 15.10
C GLY A 269 -20.19 17.63 14.49
N GLY A 270 -20.37 18.92 14.71
CA GLY A 270 -19.48 19.98 14.22
C GLY A 270 -19.91 20.56 12.87
N ASP A 271 -19.38 21.73 12.55
CA ASP A 271 -19.52 22.38 11.26
C ASP A 271 -18.23 22.23 10.46
N ILE A 272 -18.34 22.25 9.13
CA ILE A 272 -17.16 22.16 8.26
C ILE A 272 -16.35 23.45 8.42
N VAL A 273 -15.14 23.29 8.96
CA VAL A 273 -14.10 24.32 9.08
C VAL A 273 -12.84 23.76 8.47
N LEU A 274 -12.44 24.26 7.31
CA LEU A 274 -11.36 23.68 6.51
C LEU A 274 -9.98 24.14 6.99
N GLN A 275 -9.03 23.22 6.98
CA GLN A 275 -7.61 23.54 7.02
C GLN A 275 -7.16 23.95 5.60
N GLU A 276 -7.25 25.24 5.29
CA GLU A 276 -7.07 25.80 3.94
C GLU A 276 -5.70 25.50 3.31
N SER A 277 -4.67 25.17 4.12
CA SER A 277 -3.36 24.75 3.63
C SER A 277 -3.37 23.38 2.93
N GLU A 278 -4.34 22.52 3.24
CA GLU A 278 -4.43 21.15 2.75
C GLU A 278 -5.71 20.88 1.96
N ILE A 279 -6.83 21.46 2.40
CA ILE A 279 -8.15 21.21 1.82
C ILE A 279 -8.70 22.46 1.16
N LEU A 280 -8.97 22.40 -0.13
CA LEU A 280 -9.60 23.47 -0.90
C LEU A 280 -11.10 23.54 -0.63
N GLU A 281 -11.75 22.39 -0.55
CA GLU A 281 -13.19 22.30 -0.47
C GLU A 281 -13.60 20.97 0.17
N ALA A 282 -14.66 20.99 0.98
CA ALA A 282 -15.31 19.81 1.51
C ALA A 282 -16.81 19.94 1.33
N GLY A 283 -17.47 18.82 1.04
CA GLY A 283 -18.91 18.81 0.83
C GLY A 283 -19.56 17.48 1.13
N TRP A 284 -20.85 17.54 1.45
CA TRP A 284 -21.71 16.38 1.62
C TRP A 284 -22.38 16.03 0.29
N PHE A 285 -22.18 14.80 -0.17
CA PHE A 285 -22.70 14.32 -1.45
C PHE A 285 -23.56 13.09 -1.25
N ARG A 286 -24.69 13.07 -1.93
CA ARG A 286 -25.53 11.86 -1.96
C ARG A 286 -24.84 10.75 -2.75
N THR A 287 -24.94 9.53 -2.27
CA THR A 287 -24.30 8.35 -2.90
C THR A 287 -24.85 8.01 -4.29
N ASP A 288 -26.05 8.51 -4.60
CA ASP A 288 -26.69 8.39 -5.93
C ASP A 288 -26.33 9.54 -6.90
N ASN A 289 -25.61 10.57 -6.42
CA ASN A 289 -25.19 11.73 -7.23
C ASN A 289 -23.82 12.24 -6.78
N LEU A 290 -22.78 11.50 -7.16
CA LEU A 290 -21.40 11.78 -6.78
C LEU A 290 -20.71 12.72 -7.78
N PRO A 291 -19.82 13.61 -7.30
CA PRO A 291 -18.96 14.42 -8.16
C PRO A 291 -17.86 13.54 -8.80
N PRO A 292 -17.03 14.10 -9.70
CA PRO A 292 -15.84 13.40 -10.18
C PRO A 292 -14.97 12.90 -9.00
N HIS A 293 -14.68 11.61 -8.97
CA HIS A 293 -14.00 10.92 -7.88
C HIS A 293 -12.98 9.92 -8.40
N PRO A 294 -12.12 9.30 -7.54
CA PRO A 294 -11.09 8.38 -7.98
C PRO A 294 -11.61 7.22 -8.84
N SER A 295 -10.75 6.71 -9.72
CA SER A 295 -11.07 5.60 -10.60
C SER A 295 -11.22 4.27 -9.84
N PRO A 296 -11.93 3.27 -10.41
CA PRO A 296 -11.95 1.90 -9.90
C PRO A 296 -10.56 1.37 -9.59
N GLY A 297 -10.45 0.48 -8.60
CA GLY A 297 -9.19 -0.12 -8.17
C GLY A 297 -8.49 0.61 -7.03
N SER A 298 -8.83 1.86 -6.72
CA SER A 298 -8.33 2.51 -5.51
C SER A 298 -9.21 2.21 -4.30
N ILE A 299 -8.60 2.15 -3.11
CA ILE A 299 -9.34 1.99 -1.86
C ILE A 299 -10.37 3.11 -1.67
N SER A 300 -10.07 4.33 -2.11
CA SER A 300 -11.02 5.46 -2.06
C SER A 300 -12.27 5.18 -2.89
N TRP A 301 -12.11 4.68 -4.12
CA TRP A 301 -13.24 4.29 -4.96
C TRP A 301 -14.05 3.16 -4.30
N ASN A 302 -13.38 2.14 -3.78
CA ASN A 302 -14.02 1.02 -3.13
C ASN A 302 -14.83 1.45 -1.89
N LEU A 303 -14.26 2.34 -1.06
CA LEU A 303 -14.96 2.88 0.11
C LEU A 303 -16.22 3.66 -0.29
N ILE A 304 -16.17 4.42 -1.38
CA ILE A 304 -17.30 5.20 -1.88
C ILE A 304 -18.42 4.28 -2.41
N HIS A 305 -18.06 3.20 -3.14
CA HIS A 305 -19.04 2.39 -3.88
C HIS A 305 -19.53 1.15 -3.13
N PHE A 306 -18.81 0.64 -2.15
CA PHE A 306 -19.17 -0.55 -1.41
C PHE A 306 -19.54 -0.28 0.05
N MET A 307 -20.12 0.88 0.31
CA MET A 307 -20.64 1.19 1.65
C MET A 307 -21.62 0.10 2.11
N PRO A 308 -21.52 -0.36 3.36
CA PRO A 308 -22.58 -1.17 3.94
C PRO A 308 -23.85 -0.32 3.99
N ILE A 309 -24.89 -0.76 3.25
CA ILE A 309 -26.21 -0.13 3.32
C ILE A 309 -26.71 -0.37 4.75
N THR A 310 -26.71 0.67 5.57
CA THR A 310 -27.46 0.65 6.83
C THR A 310 -28.94 0.73 6.45
N ASN A 311 -29.65 -0.40 6.52
CA ASN A 311 -31.09 -0.38 6.48
C ASN A 311 -31.57 0.26 7.80
N GLU A 312 -31.82 1.56 7.79
CA GLU A 312 -32.74 2.22 8.69
C GLU A 312 -34.06 2.51 7.97
#